data_9b8ebcde469cd0318843baee7e764705
#
_entry.id   9b8ebcde469cd0318843baee7e764705
#
_cell.length_a   1.000
_cell.length_b   1.000
_cell.length_c   1.000
_cell.angle_alpha   90.00
_cell.angle_beta   90.00
_cell.angle_gamma   90.00
#
_symmetry.space_group_name_H-M   'P 1'
#
loop_
_entity.id
_entity.type
_entity.pdbx_description
1 polymer ?
#
loop_
_entity_poly.entity_id
_entity_poly.type
_entity_poly.pdbx_seq_one_letter_code
_entity_poly.pdbx_strand_id
1 'polypeptide(L)'
;MNNLKNKKILVTGGAGFIGSHLVKRLVEYKARVSVVVKYNSIIDCPRLVKIWDKINIIEADLRNTDSVREMNNLRFDYIFHLAAYNHVGDSFKHIYENVNSNLLSTINLLNHGPKIKKFIHMGTSEIYGIQKKIPFDVKEKPNPMSPYGVTKYASELISILKSKQTKLDLLCLRPFNTFGPYQSEKAIIPEIILKCLQNKEIKTTEGKQTREFNYIDNIIDGLLFINNKIKHSIDPINIGSNKPIPIKNLVRKIHSYSRSSSKLKIGYLKYRPNEIWKMQANNKFIVSKGWKPKISFDLGLKITINWYQDFYKTYLNKNSLFKKL
;
A
#
# COMPACT_ATOMS: atom_id res chain seq x y z
N MET A 1 -18.24 -10.70 8.06
CA MET A 1 -17.17 -11.13 7.15
C MET A 1 -17.57 -12.25 6.17
N ASN A 2 -18.75 -12.85 6.31
CA ASN A 2 -19.22 -13.91 5.39
C ASN A 2 -19.58 -13.46 3.96
N ASN A 3 -19.57 -12.15 3.67
CA ASN A 3 -20.02 -11.62 2.36
C ASN A 3 -19.03 -11.84 1.20
N LEU A 4 -17.82 -12.30 1.45
CA LEU A 4 -16.79 -12.51 0.42
C LEU A 4 -16.65 -13.99 -0.01
N LYS A 5 -17.24 -14.91 0.75
CA LYS A 5 -17.22 -16.35 0.42
C LYS A 5 -17.81 -16.56 -0.99
N ASN A 6 -17.08 -17.31 -1.81
CA ASN A 6 -17.43 -17.63 -3.20
C ASN A 6 -17.53 -16.43 -4.17
N LYS A 7 -17.24 -15.19 -3.73
CA LYS A 7 -17.20 -14.03 -4.62
C LYS A 7 -15.98 -14.11 -5.54
N LYS A 8 -16.20 -13.78 -6.81
CA LYS A 8 -15.14 -13.65 -7.82
C LYS A 8 -14.47 -12.28 -7.65
N ILE A 9 -13.21 -12.28 -7.24
CA ILE A 9 -12.46 -11.07 -6.89
C ILE A 9 -11.19 -10.97 -7.71
N LEU A 10 -11.00 -9.85 -8.39
CA LEU A 10 -9.76 -9.53 -9.07
C LEU A 10 -8.93 -8.59 -8.19
N VAL A 11 -7.66 -8.90 -7.99
CA VAL A 11 -6.69 -8.04 -7.30
C VAL A 11 -5.59 -7.67 -8.27
N THR A 12 -5.53 -6.40 -8.66
CA THR A 12 -4.37 -5.88 -9.39
C THR A 12 -3.30 -5.43 -8.40
N GLY A 13 -2.03 -5.62 -8.74
CA GLY A 13 -0.96 -5.38 -7.78
C GLY A 13 -0.93 -6.39 -6.63
N GLY A 14 -1.57 -7.57 -6.80
CA GLY A 14 -1.67 -8.60 -5.78
C GLY A 14 -0.33 -9.24 -5.39
N ALA A 15 0.68 -9.20 -6.26
CA ALA A 15 2.05 -9.62 -5.93
C ALA A 15 2.86 -8.56 -5.16
N GLY A 16 2.33 -7.33 -5.01
CA GLY A 16 2.93 -6.24 -4.23
C GLY A 16 2.80 -6.44 -2.72
N PHE A 17 3.35 -5.49 -1.95
CA PHE A 17 3.33 -5.53 -0.48
C PHE A 17 1.89 -5.60 0.08
N ILE A 18 1.08 -4.57 -0.13
CA ILE A 18 -0.29 -4.52 0.41
C ILE A 18 -1.16 -5.58 -0.28
N GLY A 19 -1.02 -5.73 -1.61
CA GLY A 19 -1.81 -6.67 -2.39
C GLY A 19 -1.65 -8.12 -1.95
N SER A 20 -0.45 -8.58 -1.64
CA SER A 20 -0.22 -9.96 -1.22
C SER A 20 -0.85 -10.29 0.14
N HIS A 21 -0.88 -9.33 1.07
CA HIS A 21 -1.60 -9.49 2.33
C HIS A 21 -3.12 -9.51 2.11
N LEU A 22 -3.63 -8.68 1.19
CA LEU A 22 -5.04 -8.71 0.81
C LEU A 22 -5.43 -10.06 0.19
N VAL A 23 -4.64 -10.53 -0.79
CA VAL A 23 -4.88 -11.82 -1.46
C VAL A 23 -4.94 -12.95 -0.45
N LYS A 24 -3.97 -13.04 0.48
CA LYS A 24 -3.96 -14.04 1.56
C LYS A 24 -5.25 -13.99 2.38
N ARG A 25 -5.67 -12.80 2.82
CA ARG A 25 -6.88 -12.61 3.61
C ARG A 25 -8.15 -12.98 2.82
N LEU A 26 -8.21 -12.69 1.52
CA LEU A 26 -9.34 -13.06 0.67
C LEU A 26 -9.43 -14.58 0.48
N VAL A 27 -8.30 -15.26 0.33
CA VAL A 27 -8.24 -16.75 0.29
C VAL A 27 -8.72 -17.36 1.61
N GLU A 28 -8.30 -16.81 2.75
CA GLU A 28 -8.79 -17.24 4.09
C GLU A 28 -10.32 -17.07 4.20
N TYR A 29 -10.89 -16.04 3.57
CA TYR A 29 -12.34 -15.83 3.53
C TYR A 29 -13.06 -16.67 2.47
N LYS A 30 -12.35 -17.63 1.84
CA LYS A 30 -12.88 -18.52 0.81
C LYS A 30 -13.47 -17.80 -0.41
N ALA A 31 -12.90 -16.63 -0.76
CA ALA A 31 -13.18 -15.97 -2.02
C ALA A 31 -12.49 -16.69 -3.19
N ARG A 32 -13.04 -16.55 -4.40
CA ARG A 32 -12.39 -17.00 -5.65
C ARG A 32 -11.52 -15.85 -6.16
N VAL A 33 -10.23 -15.91 -5.83
CA VAL A 33 -9.31 -14.80 -6.06
C VAL A 33 -8.53 -15.00 -7.36
N SER A 34 -8.59 -13.99 -8.23
CA SER A 34 -7.70 -13.84 -9.39
C SER A 34 -6.73 -12.70 -9.14
N VAL A 35 -5.47 -12.86 -9.55
CA VAL A 35 -4.41 -11.86 -9.39
C VAL A 35 -3.84 -11.51 -10.74
N VAL A 36 -3.80 -10.20 -11.07
CA VAL A 36 -3.11 -9.72 -12.27
C VAL A 36 -1.63 -9.57 -11.97
N VAL A 37 -0.80 -10.20 -12.78
CA VAL A 37 0.66 -10.11 -12.74
C VAL A 37 1.21 -9.83 -14.15
N LYS A 38 2.37 -9.19 -14.24
CA LYS A 38 3.01 -8.94 -15.55
C LYS A 38 3.63 -10.21 -16.13
N TYR A 39 4.16 -11.05 -15.26
CA TYR A 39 4.83 -12.31 -15.62
C TYR A 39 4.15 -13.45 -14.86
N ASN A 40 3.83 -14.50 -15.58
CA ASN A 40 3.16 -15.68 -15.03
C ASN A 40 4.18 -16.67 -14.42
N SER A 41 4.99 -16.21 -13.48
CA SER A 41 5.99 -17.01 -12.80
C SER A 41 5.83 -16.95 -11.29
N ILE A 42 5.87 -18.11 -10.65
CA ILE A 42 5.90 -18.20 -9.19
C ILE A 42 7.14 -17.53 -8.60
N ILE A 43 8.26 -17.54 -9.34
CA ILE A 43 9.53 -16.94 -8.93
C ILE A 43 9.41 -15.41 -8.90
N ASP A 44 8.69 -14.83 -9.85
CA ASP A 44 8.46 -13.38 -9.91
C ASP A 44 7.47 -12.89 -8.84
N CYS A 45 6.76 -13.81 -8.21
CA CYS A 45 5.73 -13.53 -7.22
C CYS A 45 6.00 -14.16 -5.85
N PRO A 46 7.19 -13.97 -5.23
CA PRO A 46 7.60 -14.71 -4.01
C PRO A 46 6.66 -14.50 -2.82
N ARG A 47 5.93 -13.37 -2.78
CA ARG A 47 4.94 -13.09 -1.72
C ARG A 47 3.70 -13.97 -1.81
N LEU A 48 3.42 -14.60 -2.95
CA LEU A 48 2.24 -15.44 -3.22
C LEU A 48 2.55 -16.94 -3.20
N VAL A 49 3.82 -17.35 -3.11
CA VAL A 49 4.27 -18.75 -3.17
C VAL A 49 3.43 -19.68 -2.29
N LYS A 50 3.16 -19.30 -1.03
CA LYS A 50 2.43 -20.14 -0.07
C LYS A 50 0.94 -20.37 -0.39
N ILE A 51 0.40 -19.63 -1.35
CA ILE A 51 -1.03 -19.66 -1.73
C ILE A 51 -1.22 -19.74 -3.24
N TRP A 52 -0.14 -20.06 -3.98
CA TRP A 52 -0.16 -20.08 -5.44
C TRP A 52 -1.23 -21.03 -6.00
N ASP A 53 -1.39 -22.21 -5.38
CA ASP A 53 -2.39 -23.23 -5.70
C ASP A 53 -3.85 -22.82 -5.40
N LYS A 54 -4.05 -21.73 -4.64
CA LYS A 54 -5.37 -21.25 -4.17
C LYS A 54 -5.87 -20.01 -4.91
N ILE A 55 -5.11 -19.53 -5.87
CA ILE A 55 -5.41 -18.32 -6.63
C ILE A 55 -5.34 -18.58 -8.13
N ASN A 56 -6.10 -17.81 -8.90
CA ASN A 56 -5.98 -17.80 -10.34
C ASN A 56 -5.08 -16.66 -10.78
N ILE A 57 -4.07 -16.97 -11.61
CA ILE A 57 -3.15 -15.96 -12.13
C ILE A 57 -3.63 -15.53 -13.52
N ILE A 58 -3.70 -14.22 -13.73
CA ILE A 58 -3.97 -13.59 -15.01
C ILE A 58 -2.75 -12.77 -15.39
N GLU A 59 -2.09 -13.18 -16.46
CA GLU A 59 -0.96 -12.42 -17.00
C GLU A 59 -1.50 -11.24 -17.82
N ALA A 60 -1.20 -10.02 -17.39
CA ALA A 60 -1.56 -8.81 -18.11
C ALA A 60 -0.72 -7.61 -17.66
N ASP A 61 -0.26 -6.80 -18.62
CA ASP A 61 0.27 -5.48 -18.34
C ASP A 61 -0.83 -4.43 -18.48
N LEU A 62 -1.28 -3.87 -17.36
CA LEU A 62 -2.36 -2.90 -17.34
C LEU A 62 -2.03 -1.58 -18.08
N ARG A 63 -0.75 -1.32 -18.37
CA ARG A 63 -0.31 -0.17 -19.18
C ARG A 63 -0.60 -0.37 -20.66
N ASN A 64 -0.75 -1.63 -21.09
CA ASN A 64 -1.03 -2.01 -22.47
C ASN A 64 -2.53 -2.30 -22.63
N THR A 65 -3.16 -1.55 -23.53
CA THR A 65 -4.61 -1.66 -23.79
C THR A 65 -4.99 -3.02 -24.35
N ASP A 66 -4.20 -3.61 -25.22
CA ASP A 66 -4.49 -4.91 -25.84
C ASP A 66 -4.44 -6.02 -24.80
N SER A 67 -3.42 -6.01 -23.95
CA SER A 67 -3.30 -6.94 -22.82
C SER A 67 -4.51 -6.84 -21.85
N VAL A 68 -5.03 -5.63 -21.63
CA VAL A 68 -6.22 -5.43 -20.79
C VAL A 68 -7.50 -5.92 -21.49
N ARG A 69 -7.61 -5.75 -22.81
CA ARG A 69 -8.74 -6.24 -23.62
C ARG A 69 -8.92 -7.75 -23.57
N GLU A 70 -7.85 -8.51 -23.40
CA GLU A 70 -7.93 -9.97 -23.24
C GLU A 70 -8.74 -10.39 -22.01
N MET A 71 -8.86 -9.50 -21.02
CA MET A 71 -9.68 -9.74 -19.83
C MET A 71 -11.16 -9.33 -19.98
N ASN A 72 -11.58 -8.72 -21.09
CA ASN A 72 -12.91 -8.09 -21.24
C ASN A 72 -14.10 -9.06 -21.09
N ASN A 73 -13.90 -10.34 -21.42
CA ASN A 73 -14.91 -11.39 -21.29
C ASN A 73 -15.03 -11.93 -19.87
N LEU A 74 -14.09 -11.62 -18.99
CA LEU A 74 -14.14 -12.04 -17.60
C LEU A 74 -15.18 -11.23 -16.82
N ARG A 75 -15.67 -11.82 -15.71
CA ARG A 75 -16.66 -11.18 -14.84
C ARG A 75 -16.27 -11.34 -13.39
N PHE A 76 -16.25 -10.24 -12.64
CA PHE A 76 -15.91 -10.21 -11.22
C PHE A 76 -17.01 -9.50 -10.40
N ASP A 77 -17.17 -9.91 -9.15
CA ASP A 77 -17.99 -9.17 -8.20
C ASP A 77 -17.27 -7.90 -7.74
N TYR A 78 -15.94 -8.02 -7.50
CA TYR A 78 -15.10 -6.92 -7.02
C TYR A 78 -13.78 -6.86 -7.77
N ILE A 79 -13.30 -5.64 -8.05
CA ILE A 79 -11.90 -5.38 -8.37
C ILE A 79 -11.30 -4.56 -7.23
N PHE A 80 -10.23 -5.08 -6.61
CA PHE A 80 -9.35 -4.31 -5.75
C PHE A 80 -8.16 -3.84 -6.59
N HIS A 81 -8.14 -2.55 -6.92
CA HIS A 81 -7.12 -1.97 -7.78
C HIS A 81 -5.99 -1.35 -6.95
N LEU A 82 -4.91 -2.15 -6.74
CA LEU A 82 -3.72 -1.76 -5.98
C LEU A 82 -2.47 -1.64 -6.85
N ALA A 83 -2.56 -1.98 -8.14
CA ALA A 83 -1.44 -1.82 -9.07
C ALA A 83 -1.04 -0.35 -9.15
N ALA A 84 0.21 -0.05 -8.85
CA ALA A 84 0.78 1.28 -8.89
C ALA A 84 2.30 1.23 -8.83
N TYR A 85 2.96 2.25 -9.38
CA TYR A 85 4.33 2.62 -9.04
C TYR A 85 4.28 3.49 -7.79
N ASN A 86 4.74 2.99 -6.64
CA ASN A 86 4.39 3.53 -5.32
C ASN A 86 5.54 4.17 -4.53
N HIS A 87 6.69 4.45 -5.15
CA HIS A 87 7.84 5.05 -4.47
C HIS A 87 7.89 6.57 -4.70
N VAL A 88 7.56 7.36 -3.66
CA VAL A 88 7.50 8.84 -3.75
C VAL A 88 8.82 9.44 -4.22
N GLY A 89 9.96 9.03 -3.62
CA GLY A 89 11.28 9.57 -3.99
C GLY A 89 11.67 9.29 -5.43
N ASP A 90 11.47 8.05 -5.90
CA ASP A 90 11.81 7.66 -7.28
C ASP A 90 10.83 8.26 -8.30
N SER A 91 9.64 8.69 -7.88
CA SER A 91 8.64 9.26 -8.79
C SER A 91 9.12 10.52 -9.52
N PHE A 92 10.02 11.29 -8.91
CA PHE A 92 10.61 12.48 -9.54
C PHE A 92 11.57 12.11 -10.70
N LYS A 93 12.17 10.93 -10.65
CA LYS A 93 13.07 10.43 -11.71
C LYS A 93 12.31 9.63 -12.77
N HIS A 94 11.18 9.04 -12.42
CA HIS A 94 10.41 8.12 -13.26
C HIS A 94 8.97 8.61 -13.47
N ILE A 95 8.80 9.85 -13.99
CA ILE A 95 7.49 10.50 -14.17
C ILE A 95 6.62 9.70 -15.13
N TYR A 96 7.14 9.29 -16.29
CA TYR A 96 6.39 8.50 -17.28
C TYR A 96 5.93 7.15 -16.72
N GLU A 97 6.78 6.48 -15.93
CA GLU A 97 6.38 5.23 -15.28
C GLU A 97 5.25 5.45 -14.29
N ASN A 98 5.24 6.57 -13.55
CA ASN A 98 4.13 6.93 -12.68
C ASN A 98 2.84 7.19 -13.47
N VAL A 99 2.91 7.93 -14.58
CA VAL A 99 1.75 8.19 -15.44
C VAL A 99 1.20 6.87 -15.99
N ASN A 100 2.07 6.03 -16.54
CA ASN A 100 1.66 4.77 -17.16
C ASN A 100 1.12 3.78 -16.13
N SER A 101 1.81 3.61 -15.00
CA SER A 101 1.45 2.60 -14.00
C SER A 101 0.31 3.03 -13.07
N ASN A 102 0.10 4.33 -12.83
CA ASN A 102 -0.91 4.79 -11.88
C ASN A 102 -2.15 5.32 -12.60
N LEU A 103 -1.99 6.11 -13.65
CA LEU A 103 -3.10 6.74 -14.35
C LEU A 103 -3.57 5.91 -15.55
N LEU A 104 -2.69 5.63 -16.52
CA LEU A 104 -3.06 4.92 -17.75
C LEU A 104 -3.57 3.51 -17.44
N SER A 105 -2.93 2.78 -16.53
CA SER A 105 -3.40 1.45 -16.10
C SER A 105 -4.82 1.49 -15.52
N THR A 106 -5.16 2.54 -14.75
CA THR A 106 -6.52 2.73 -14.22
C THR A 106 -7.52 3.02 -15.33
N ILE A 107 -7.15 3.87 -16.29
CA ILE A 107 -7.99 4.20 -17.47
C ILE A 107 -8.25 2.94 -18.29
N ASN A 108 -7.21 2.19 -18.62
CA ASN A 108 -7.31 0.96 -19.40
C ASN A 108 -8.22 -0.06 -18.71
N LEU A 109 -8.01 -0.30 -17.41
CA LEU A 109 -8.79 -1.26 -16.64
C LEU A 109 -10.28 -0.89 -16.58
N LEU A 110 -10.60 0.39 -16.42
CA LEU A 110 -11.98 0.87 -16.34
C LEU A 110 -12.69 0.91 -17.70
N ASN A 111 -11.97 1.08 -18.80
CA ASN A 111 -12.56 1.20 -20.14
C ASN A 111 -12.56 -0.11 -20.93
N HIS A 112 -11.54 -0.94 -20.76
CA HIS A 112 -11.29 -2.12 -21.58
C HIS A 112 -11.19 -3.42 -20.78
N GLY A 113 -11.16 -3.33 -19.45
CA GLY A 113 -11.03 -4.48 -18.56
C GLY A 113 -12.33 -5.31 -18.40
N PRO A 114 -12.32 -6.23 -17.44
CA PRO A 114 -13.43 -7.17 -17.22
C PRO A 114 -14.68 -6.46 -16.71
N LYS A 115 -15.84 -7.11 -16.89
CA LYS A 115 -17.12 -6.64 -16.33
C LYS A 115 -17.10 -6.79 -14.80
N ILE A 116 -17.51 -5.75 -14.07
CA ILE A 116 -17.44 -5.68 -12.62
C ILE A 116 -18.69 -5.08 -12.01
N LYS A 117 -19.01 -5.49 -10.78
CA LYS A 117 -20.09 -4.88 -9.99
C LYS A 117 -19.59 -3.72 -9.14
N LYS A 118 -18.36 -3.83 -8.60
CA LYS A 118 -17.79 -2.82 -7.71
C LYS A 118 -16.28 -2.68 -7.91
N PHE A 119 -15.83 -1.44 -7.96
CA PHE A 119 -14.43 -1.07 -8.07
C PHE A 119 -13.92 -0.45 -6.78
N ILE A 120 -12.87 -1.01 -6.19
CA ILE A 120 -12.21 -0.49 -5.01
C ILE A 120 -10.87 0.08 -5.44
N HIS A 121 -10.78 1.42 -5.52
CA HIS A 121 -9.56 2.13 -5.87
C HIS A 121 -8.72 2.38 -4.63
N MET A 122 -7.48 1.88 -4.64
CA MET A 122 -6.50 2.19 -3.59
C MET A 122 -5.79 3.50 -3.94
N GLY A 123 -6.22 4.60 -3.32
CA GLY A 123 -5.58 5.91 -3.35
C GLY A 123 -4.35 5.98 -2.44
N THR A 124 -4.08 7.17 -1.90
CA THR A 124 -2.95 7.44 -1.00
C THR A 124 -3.17 8.71 -0.19
N SER A 125 -2.59 8.82 0.99
CA SER A 125 -2.53 10.06 1.77
C SER A 125 -1.61 11.13 1.16
N GLU A 126 -0.74 10.78 0.20
CA GLU A 126 0.14 11.72 -0.50
C GLU A 126 -0.63 12.75 -1.36
N ILE A 127 -1.91 12.49 -1.63
CA ILE A 127 -2.83 13.44 -2.29
C ILE A 127 -2.99 14.73 -1.49
N TYR A 128 -2.94 14.64 -0.16
CA TYR A 128 -3.12 15.81 0.70
C TYR A 128 -1.94 16.79 0.65
N GLY A 129 -0.71 16.28 0.53
CA GLY A 129 0.49 17.10 0.55
C GLY A 129 0.62 17.92 1.84
N ILE A 130 0.91 19.23 1.69
CA ILE A 130 1.02 20.16 2.82
C ILE A 130 -0.35 20.78 3.11
N GLN A 131 -0.90 20.53 4.28
CA GLN A 131 -2.18 21.06 4.74
C GLN A 131 -1.99 21.94 5.98
N LYS A 132 -2.85 22.98 6.10
CA LYS A 132 -2.88 23.84 7.28
C LYS A 132 -3.57 23.19 8.48
N LYS A 133 -4.60 22.36 8.21
CA LYS A 133 -5.39 21.68 9.24
C LYS A 133 -4.96 20.23 9.42
N ILE A 134 -4.92 19.76 10.64
CA ILE A 134 -4.57 18.39 11.03
C ILE A 134 -5.57 17.95 12.11
N PRO A 135 -6.06 16.72 12.04
CA PRO A 135 -5.78 15.64 11.07
C PRO A 135 -6.37 15.91 9.68
N PHE A 136 -5.80 15.31 8.63
CA PHE A 136 -6.21 15.49 7.24
C PHE A 136 -7.62 14.97 6.99
N ASP A 137 -8.52 15.86 6.62
CA ASP A 137 -9.90 15.53 6.26
C ASP A 137 -10.01 15.27 4.76
N VAL A 138 -10.95 14.41 4.36
CA VAL A 138 -11.21 14.11 2.94
C VAL A 138 -11.73 15.32 2.17
N LYS A 139 -12.27 16.32 2.87
CA LYS A 139 -12.76 17.59 2.33
C LYS A 139 -11.65 18.62 2.11
N GLU A 140 -10.43 18.39 2.62
CA GLU A 140 -9.31 19.30 2.37
C GLU A 140 -8.96 19.30 0.89
N LYS A 141 -8.62 20.50 0.39
CA LYS A 141 -8.21 20.67 -1.01
C LYS A 141 -6.94 19.85 -1.28
N PRO A 142 -6.96 18.95 -2.26
CA PRO A 142 -5.77 18.18 -2.63
C PRO A 142 -4.61 19.08 -3.03
N ASN A 143 -3.41 18.77 -2.52
CA ASN A 143 -2.18 19.51 -2.79
C ASN A 143 -0.99 18.54 -2.92
N PRO A 144 -1.03 17.60 -3.88
CA PRO A 144 0.01 16.58 -4.00
C PRO A 144 1.37 17.20 -4.33
N MET A 145 2.41 16.78 -3.61
CA MET A 145 3.77 17.35 -3.68
C MET A 145 4.75 16.44 -4.46
N SER A 146 4.26 15.43 -5.15
CA SER A 146 5.09 14.50 -5.92
C SER A 146 4.37 13.98 -7.16
N PRO A 147 5.08 13.58 -8.23
CA PRO A 147 4.47 12.91 -9.39
C PRO A 147 3.63 11.70 -9.01
N TYR A 148 4.06 10.93 -8.00
CA TYR A 148 3.25 9.85 -7.43
C TYR A 148 1.91 10.34 -6.89
N GLY A 149 1.90 11.35 -6.04
CA GLY A 149 0.68 11.93 -5.48
C GLY A 149 -0.25 12.49 -6.55
N VAL A 150 0.30 13.19 -7.56
CA VAL A 150 -0.45 13.76 -8.70
C VAL A 150 -1.12 12.63 -9.50
N THR A 151 -0.38 11.61 -9.91
CA THR A 151 -0.92 10.51 -10.74
C THR A 151 -1.93 9.66 -9.98
N LYS A 152 -1.74 9.44 -8.67
CA LYS A 152 -2.73 8.76 -7.82
C LYS A 152 -4.00 9.58 -7.64
N TYR A 153 -3.90 10.91 -7.53
CA TYR A 153 -5.07 11.77 -7.48
C TYR A 153 -5.82 11.79 -8.83
N ALA A 154 -5.12 11.90 -9.93
CA ALA A 154 -5.71 11.83 -11.26
C ALA A 154 -6.46 10.50 -11.49
N SER A 155 -5.88 9.37 -11.08
CA SER A 155 -6.52 8.06 -11.21
C SER A 155 -7.76 7.92 -10.30
N GLU A 156 -7.76 8.53 -9.10
CA GLU A 156 -8.93 8.61 -8.23
C GLU A 156 -10.06 9.39 -8.90
N LEU A 157 -9.77 10.56 -9.48
CA LEU A 157 -10.75 11.38 -10.19
C LEU A 157 -11.34 10.66 -11.39
N ILE A 158 -10.53 9.97 -12.20
CA ILE A 158 -11.01 9.16 -13.33
C ILE A 158 -11.95 8.05 -12.84
N SER A 159 -11.61 7.39 -11.73
CA SER A 159 -12.48 6.35 -11.15
C SER A 159 -13.85 6.92 -10.72
N ILE A 160 -13.86 8.12 -10.12
CA ILE A 160 -15.08 8.83 -9.72
C ILE A 160 -15.92 9.22 -10.96
N LEU A 161 -15.29 9.78 -11.99
CA LEU A 161 -15.98 10.16 -13.23
C LEU A 161 -16.58 8.93 -13.91
N LYS A 162 -15.84 7.84 -14.03
CA LYS A 162 -16.32 6.59 -14.61
C LYS A 162 -17.50 6.01 -13.83
N SER A 163 -17.43 6.01 -12.50
CA SER A 163 -18.52 5.57 -11.63
C SER A 163 -19.79 6.39 -11.86
N LYS A 164 -19.69 7.72 -11.95
CA LYS A 164 -20.83 8.60 -12.25
C LYS A 164 -21.48 8.31 -13.61
N GLN A 165 -20.63 8.08 -14.64
CA GLN A 165 -21.11 7.82 -16.01
C GLN A 165 -21.81 6.45 -16.16
N THR A 166 -21.28 5.42 -15.50
CA THR A 166 -21.70 4.03 -15.71
C THR A 166 -22.50 3.45 -14.56
N LYS A 167 -22.74 4.21 -13.48
CA LYS A 167 -23.38 3.76 -12.23
C LYS A 167 -22.63 2.58 -11.57
N LEU A 168 -21.32 2.46 -11.85
CA LEU A 168 -20.46 1.47 -11.23
C LEU A 168 -20.30 1.76 -9.73
N ASP A 169 -20.52 0.78 -8.87
CA ASP A 169 -20.26 0.91 -7.44
C ASP A 169 -18.76 1.17 -7.22
N LEU A 170 -18.42 2.25 -6.50
CA LEU A 170 -17.04 2.71 -6.28
C LEU A 170 -16.75 2.91 -4.80
N LEU A 171 -15.54 2.57 -4.40
CA LEU A 171 -14.90 3.06 -3.18
C LEU A 171 -13.49 3.56 -3.50
N CYS A 172 -13.19 4.80 -3.13
CA CYS A 172 -11.83 5.35 -3.15
C CYS A 172 -11.28 5.37 -1.72
N LEU A 173 -10.17 4.66 -1.46
CA LEU A 173 -9.59 4.51 -0.14
C LEU A 173 -8.23 5.20 -0.09
N ARG A 174 -7.98 6.02 0.92
CA ARG A 174 -6.71 6.72 1.12
C ARG A 174 -6.01 6.17 2.38
N PRO A 175 -5.21 5.08 2.24
CA PRO A 175 -4.42 4.58 3.35
C PRO A 175 -3.32 5.57 3.70
N PHE A 176 -3.05 5.71 4.99
CA PHE A 176 -1.86 6.37 5.51
C PHE A 176 -0.70 5.38 5.61
N ASN A 177 0.54 5.87 5.85
CA ASN A 177 1.73 5.04 5.73
C ASN A 177 1.53 3.65 6.32
N THR A 178 1.72 2.65 5.50
CA THR A 178 1.53 1.24 5.85
C THR A 178 2.89 0.59 6.03
N PHE A 179 3.03 -0.28 7.03
CA PHE A 179 4.25 -1.04 7.27
C PHE A 179 3.94 -2.48 7.67
N GLY A 180 4.91 -3.36 7.49
CA GLY A 180 4.76 -4.78 7.86
C GLY A 180 5.75 -5.69 7.12
N PRO A 181 5.61 -7.01 7.31
CA PRO A 181 6.35 -8.02 6.56
C PRO A 181 6.24 -7.84 5.06
N TYR A 182 7.29 -8.16 4.32
CA TYR A 182 7.38 -8.03 2.85
C TYR A 182 7.40 -6.59 2.29
N GLN A 183 7.44 -5.54 3.12
CA GLN A 183 7.60 -4.18 2.63
C GLN A 183 8.99 -3.99 2.00
N SER A 184 9.08 -3.12 0.98
CA SER A 184 10.34 -2.80 0.32
C SER A 184 11.35 -2.18 1.29
N GLU A 185 12.63 -2.58 1.16
CA GLU A 185 13.76 -2.02 1.91
C GLU A 185 14.00 -0.52 1.68
N LYS A 186 13.42 0.05 0.63
CA LYS A 186 13.44 1.50 0.38
C LYS A 186 12.52 2.29 1.32
N ALA A 187 11.60 1.63 2.03
CA ALA A 187 10.74 2.28 3.01
C ALA A 187 11.47 2.43 4.35
N ILE A 188 11.19 3.52 5.08
CA ILE A 188 11.95 3.91 6.29
C ILE A 188 12.00 2.83 7.37
N ILE A 189 10.92 2.09 7.63
CA ILE A 189 10.91 1.06 8.68
C ILE A 189 11.81 -0.12 8.31
N PRO A 190 11.65 -0.77 7.13
CA PRO A 190 12.58 -1.82 6.71
C PRO A 190 14.03 -1.35 6.56
N GLU A 191 14.26 -0.15 6.02
CA GLU A 191 15.61 0.41 5.87
C GLU A 191 16.33 0.44 7.21
N ILE A 192 15.68 0.97 8.26
CA ILE A 192 16.29 1.08 9.59
C ILE A 192 16.46 -0.29 10.23
N ILE A 193 15.48 -1.19 10.09
CA ILE A 193 15.59 -2.57 10.59
C ILE A 193 16.79 -3.26 9.98
N LEU A 194 16.97 -3.20 8.66
CA LEU A 194 18.09 -3.86 7.97
C LEU A 194 19.43 -3.26 8.37
N LYS A 195 19.50 -1.93 8.55
CA LYS A 195 20.72 -1.29 9.09
C LYS A 195 21.03 -1.76 10.50
N CYS A 196 20.01 -1.91 11.36
CA CYS A 196 20.18 -2.47 12.69
C CYS A 196 20.71 -3.92 12.65
N LEU A 197 20.15 -4.76 11.79
CA LEU A 197 20.59 -6.16 11.66
C LEU A 197 22.01 -6.32 11.10
N GLN A 198 22.44 -5.36 10.29
CA GLN A 198 23.79 -5.32 9.70
C GLN A 198 24.80 -4.55 10.54
N ASN A 199 24.42 -4.05 11.71
CA ASN A 199 25.24 -3.15 12.55
C ASN A 199 25.79 -1.93 11.80
N LYS A 200 25.07 -1.45 10.77
CA LYS A 200 25.45 -0.27 9.98
C LYS A 200 25.03 1.01 10.67
N GLU A 201 25.79 2.08 10.44
CA GLU A 201 25.47 3.42 10.94
C GLU A 201 24.11 3.90 10.39
N ILE A 202 23.27 4.47 11.27
CA ILE A 202 21.94 4.98 10.94
C ILE A 202 21.97 6.50 10.98
N LYS A 203 22.02 7.13 9.80
CA LYS A 203 21.98 8.58 9.63
C LYS A 203 20.55 9.03 9.32
N THR A 204 20.06 10.03 10.05
CA THR A 204 18.73 10.61 9.84
C THR A 204 18.77 12.13 9.93
N THR A 205 17.68 12.78 9.52
CA THR A 205 17.40 14.18 9.89
C THR A 205 17.17 14.25 11.39
N GLU A 206 16.95 15.44 11.96
CA GLU A 206 16.55 15.57 13.37
C GLU A 206 15.27 14.76 13.72
N GLY A 207 14.51 14.37 12.71
CA GLY A 207 13.34 13.51 12.86
C GLY A 207 12.18 14.16 13.63
N LYS A 208 12.04 15.49 13.57
CA LYS A 208 10.94 16.23 14.21
C LYS A 208 9.62 16.06 13.49
N GLN A 209 9.65 15.78 12.17
CA GLN A 209 8.44 15.55 11.39
C GLN A 209 7.68 14.32 11.90
N THR A 210 6.35 14.41 11.91
CA THR A 210 5.49 13.32 12.37
C THR A 210 4.83 12.60 11.22
N ARG A 211 4.73 11.28 11.33
CA ARG A 211 4.02 10.40 10.40
C ARG A 211 3.18 9.42 11.18
N GLU A 212 2.05 9.10 10.61
CA GLU A 212 1.24 8.00 11.07
C GLU A 212 1.68 6.72 10.37
N PHE A 213 1.95 5.67 11.13
CA PHE A 213 2.31 4.35 10.61
C PHE A 213 1.29 3.32 11.03
N ASN A 214 0.74 2.60 10.07
CA ASN A 214 -0.32 1.63 10.27
C ASN A 214 0.19 0.23 9.91
N TYR A 215 0.03 -0.71 10.83
CA TYR A 215 0.40 -2.09 10.56
C TYR A 215 -0.49 -2.68 9.47
N ILE A 216 0.09 -3.45 8.58
CA ILE A 216 -0.53 -3.95 7.35
C ILE A 216 -1.88 -4.64 7.60
N ASP A 217 -2.00 -5.48 8.63
CA ASP A 217 -3.24 -6.20 8.90
C ASP A 217 -4.39 -5.24 9.30
N ASN A 218 -4.09 -4.12 9.95
CA ASN A 218 -5.09 -3.10 10.24
C ASN A 218 -5.59 -2.42 8.96
N ILE A 219 -4.70 -2.17 8.00
CA ILE A 219 -5.08 -1.58 6.70
C ILE A 219 -5.95 -2.56 5.89
N ILE A 220 -5.57 -3.84 5.84
CA ILE A 220 -6.37 -4.87 5.17
C ILE A 220 -7.73 -5.05 5.86
N ASP A 221 -7.75 -5.08 7.19
CA ASP A 221 -8.99 -5.18 7.97
C ASP A 221 -9.91 -3.96 7.73
N GLY A 222 -9.35 -2.75 7.71
CA GLY A 222 -10.08 -1.51 7.42
C GLY A 222 -10.65 -1.49 5.99
N LEU A 223 -9.85 -1.88 5.00
CA LEU A 223 -10.27 -1.99 3.60
C LEU A 223 -11.45 -2.95 3.45
N LEU A 224 -11.35 -4.16 4.01
CA LEU A 224 -12.39 -5.17 3.92
C LEU A 224 -13.63 -4.78 4.75
N PHE A 225 -13.43 -4.13 5.90
CA PHE A 225 -14.52 -3.59 6.72
C PHE A 225 -15.34 -2.56 5.94
N ILE A 226 -14.68 -1.57 5.31
CA ILE A 226 -15.36 -0.55 4.49
C ILE A 226 -16.08 -1.21 3.32
N ASN A 227 -15.42 -2.13 2.61
CA ASN A 227 -16.05 -2.82 1.49
C ASN A 227 -17.35 -3.54 1.89
N ASN A 228 -17.41 -4.11 3.10
CA ASN A 228 -18.59 -4.79 3.61
C ASN A 228 -19.70 -3.82 4.09
N LYS A 229 -19.33 -2.67 4.62
CA LYS A 229 -20.26 -1.71 5.24
C LYS A 229 -20.82 -0.70 4.26
N ILE A 230 -20.07 -0.38 3.21
CA ILE A 230 -20.43 0.69 2.26
C ILE A 230 -20.46 0.12 0.85
N LYS A 231 -21.61 0.19 0.22
CA LYS A 231 -21.78 -0.29 -1.15
C LYS A 231 -21.06 0.64 -2.12
N HIS A 232 -21.31 1.93 -2.00
CA HIS A 232 -20.81 2.97 -2.91
C HIS A 232 -20.49 4.25 -2.16
N SER A 233 -19.42 4.95 -2.54
CA SER A 233 -19.10 6.32 -2.11
C SER A 233 -18.23 6.99 -3.17
N ILE A 234 -18.63 8.19 -3.60
CA ILE A 234 -17.79 9.08 -4.41
C ILE A 234 -16.80 9.88 -3.57
N ASP A 235 -17.12 10.09 -2.28
CA ASP A 235 -16.18 10.70 -1.35
C ASP A 235 -15.14 9.66 -0.95
N PRO A 236 -13.84 10.00 -0.99
CA PRO A 236 -12.79 9.10 -0.55
C PRO A 236 -12.87 8.83 0.96
N ILE A 237 -12.27 7.73 1.40
CA ILE A 237 -12.29 7.32 2.80
C ILE A 237 -10.85 7.13 3.30
N ASN A 238 -10.49 7.85 4.35
CA ASN A 238 -9.20 7.69 5.01
C ASN A 238 -9.16 6.40 5.83
N ILE A 239 -8.06 5.64 5.69
CA ILE A 239 -7.76 4.48 6.53
C ILE A 239 -6.46 4.75 7.29
N GLY A 240 -6.59 4.90 8.60
CA GLY A 240 -5.46 5.16 9.47
C GLY A 240 -5.85 5.12 10.95
N SER A 241 -4.85 5.10 11.82
CA SER A 241 -5.02 4.98 13.28
C SER A 241 -5.26 6.33 13.96
N ASN A 242 -4.98 7.43 13.26
CA ASN A 242 -4.96 8.79 13.83
C ASN A 242 -3.92 8.97 14.96
N LYS A 243 -2.83 8.18 14.94
CA LYS A 243 -1.77 8.20 15.95
C LYS A 243 -0.40 8.46 15.31
N PRO A 244 -0.02 9.73 15.08
CA PRO A 244 1.28 10.07 14.50
C PRO A 244 2.42 9.89 15.51
N ILE A 245 3.62 9.59 15.01
CA ILE A 245 4.84 9.47 15.78
C ILE A 245 5.96 10.32 15.13
N PRO A 246 6.79 11.05 15.91
CA PRO A 246 7.99 11.69 15.38
C PRO A 246 8.96 10.66 14.81
N ILE A 247 9.58 10.97 13.67
CA ILE A 247 10.52 10.03 13.02
C ILE A 247 11.70 9.66 13.94
N LYS A 248 12.21 10.59 14.73
CA LYS A 248 13.27 10.28 15.73
C LYS A 248 12.84 9.20 16.72
N ASN A 249 11.55 9.21 17.15
CA ASN A 249 11.04 8.22 18.09
C ASN A 249 10.85 6.86 17.41
N LEU A 250 10.42 6.85 16.14
CA LEU A 250 10.36 5.64 15.32
C LEU A 250 11.74 4.98 15.22
N VAL A 251 12.78 5.76 14.87
CA VAL A 251 14.16 5.26 14.74
C VAL A 251 14.66 4.66 16.05
N ARG A 252 14.45 5.36 17.16
CA ARG A 252 14.84 4.87 18.50
C ARG A 252 14.11 3.59 18.90
N LYS A 253 12.81 3.50 18.62
CA LYS A 253 12.01 2.29 18.89
C LYS A 253 12.53 1.09 18.07
N ILE A 254 12.78 1.27 16.78
CA ILE A 254 13.30 0.20 15.93
C ILE A 254 14.67 -0.27 16.47
N HIS A 255 15.57 0.67 16.74
CA HIS A 255 16.89 0.37 17.27
C HIS A 255 16.81 -0.44 18.58
N SER A 256 16.00 0.03 19.53
CA SER A 256 15.79 -0.65 20.83
C SER A 256 15.19 -2.05 20.67
N TYR A 257 14.11 -2.18 19.87
CA TYR A 257 13.44 -3.46 19.68
C TYR A 257 14.28 -4.47 18.88
N SER A 258 15.15 -3.97 18.00
CA SER A 258 16.12 -4.80 17.28
C SER A 258 17.32 -5.22 18.15
N ARG A 259 17.47 -4.68 19.37
CA ARG A 259 18.63 -4.87 20.24
C ARG A 259 19.95 -4.62 19.50
N SER A 260 19.98 -3.57 18.67
CA SER A 260 21.10 -3.30 17.78
C SER A 260 22.21 -2.50 18.47
N SER A 261 23.44 -2.79 18.08
CA SER A 261 24.64 -1.99 18.43
C SER A 261 24.95 -0.87 17.40
N SER A 262 24.11 -0.70 16.39
CA SER A 262 24.29 0.32 15.34
C SER A 262 24.42 1.73 15.92
N LYS A 263 25.37 2.52 15.41
CA LYS A 263 25.52 3.91 15.81
C LYS A 263 24.38 4.77 15.23
N LEU A 264 23.63 5.47 16.08
CA LEU A 264 22.61 6.42 15.68
C LEU A 264 23.19 7.82 15.50
N LYS A 265 23.08 8.39 14.30
CA LYS A 265 23.44 9.79 13.98
C LYS A 265 22.18 10.58 13.60
N ILE A 266 21.37 10.88 14.61
CA ILE A 266 20.16 11.71 14.46
C ILE A 266 20.59 13.18 14.29
N GLY A 267 20.03 13.86 13.25
CA GLY A 267 20.40 15.23 12.89
C GLY A 267 21.56 15.34 11.90
N TYR A 268 22.09 14.20 11.42
CA TYR A 268 23.20 14.20 10.46
C TYR A 268 22.78 14.66 9.06
N LEU A 269 21.57 14.33 8.63
CA LEU A 269 21.02 14.68 7.31
C LEU A 269 20.20 15.96 7.39
N LYS A 270 20.24 16.76 6.33
CA LYS A 270 19.35 17.91 6.15
C LYS A 270 17.93 17.45 5.77
N TYR A 271 16.93 18.24 6.12
CA TYR A 271 15.56 18.02 5.65
C TYR A 271 15.47 18.26 4.14
N ARG A 272 14.50 17.60 3.51
CA ARG A 272 14.18 17.86 2.10
C ARG A 272 13.54 19.25 1.96
N PRO A 273 13.74 19.92 0.82
CA PRO A 273 12.89 21.06 0.47
C PRO A 273 11.42 20.61 0.49
N ASN A 274 10.53 21.45 1.00
CA ASN A 274 9.09 21.15 1.09
C ASN A 274 8.73 19.91 1.93
N GLU A 275 9.45 19.68 3.05
CA GLU A 275 9.13 18.59 3.97
C GLU A 275 7.71 18.73 4.51
N ILE A 276 6.94 17.65 4.47
CA ILE A 276 5.62 17.57 5.09
C ILE A 276 5.84 17.34 6.59
N TRP A 277 5.63 18.37 7.41
CA TRP A 277 5.93 18.28 8.85
C TRP A 277 5.00 17.38 9.64
N LYS A 278 3.72 17.32 9.26
CA LYS A 278 2.73 16.51 9.97
C LYS A 278 1.86 15.77 8.96
N MET A 279 1.67 14.49 9.17
CA MET A 279 0.77 13.64 8.38
C MET A 279 -0.02 12.73 9.32
N GLN A 280 -1.34 12.98 9.41
CA GLN A 280 -2.24 12.32 10.37
C GLN A 280 -3.63 12.20 9.75
N ALA A 281 -4.22 11.00 9.81
CA ALA A 281 -5.53 10.71 9.25
C ALA A 281 -6.66 11.27 10.10
N ASN A 282 -7.61 11.99 9.51
CA ASN A 282 -8.94 12.05 10.08
C ASN A 282 -9.68 10.75 9.74
N ASN A 283 -9.76 9.86 10.71
CA ASN A 283 -10.41 8.54 10.59
C ASN A 283 -11.80 8.48 11.24
N LYS A 284 -12.39 9.63 11.61
CA LYS A 284 -13.69 9.68 12.29
C LYS A 284 -14.79 8.93 11.56
N PHE A 285 -14.80 9.01 10.22
CA PHE A 285 -15.80 8.33 9.41
C PHE A 285 -15.75 6.80 9.59
N ILE A 286 -14.59 6.18 9.42
CA ILE A 286 -14.47 4.73 9.54
C ILE A 286 -14.69 4.26 10.99
N VAL A 287 -14.25 5.05 11.97
CA VAL A 287 -14.49 4.80 13.41
C VAL A 287 -15.98 4.89 13.75
N SER A 288 -16.71 5.88 13.23
CA SER A 288 -18.17 6.00 13.45
C SER A 288 -18.95 4.81 12.88
N LYS A 289 -18.41 4.10 11.88
CA LYS A 289 -18.98 2.85 11.36
C LYS A 289 -18.62 1.62 12.20
N GLY A 290 -17.81 1.78 13.25
CA GLY A 290 -17.44 0.72 14.19
C GLY A 290 -16.08 0.08 13.97
N TRP A 291 -15.26 0.58 13.01
CA TRP A 291 -13.91 0.05 12.81
C TRP A 291 -12.92 0.62 13.84
N LYS A 292 -12.03 -0.25 14.33
CA LYS A 292 -10.88 0.13 15.16
C LYS A 292 -9.66 -0.72 14.77
N PRO A 293 -8.44 -0.13 14.76
CA PRO A 293 -7.21 -0.91 14.59
C PRO A 293 -7.10 -1.96 15.71
N LYS A 294 -6.85 -3.20 15.37
CA LYS A 294 -6.75 -4.31 16.32
C LYS A 294 -5.33 -4.51 16.85
N ILE A 295 -4.34 -4.19 16.00
CA ILE A 295 -2.92 -4.38 16.31
C ILE A 295 -2.32 -3.01 16.62
N SER A 296 -1.75 -2.86 17.81
CA SER A 296 -1.06 -1.63 18.21
C SER A 296 0.18 -1.41 17.34
N PHE A 297 0.63 -0.15 17.24
CA PHE A 297 1.85 0.19 16.53
C PHE A 297 3.06 -0.61 17.04
N ASP A 298 3.25 -0.68 18.36
CA ASP A 298 4.40 -1.36 18.97
C ASP A 298 4.37 -2.88 18.72
N LEU A 299 3.20 -3.50 18.78
CA LEU A 299 3.06 -4.93 18.45
C LEU A 299 3.35 -5.19 16.97
N GLY A 300 2.76 -4.39 16.07
CA GLY A 300 3.02 -4.50 14.63
C GLY A 300 4.50 -4.28 14.29
N LEU A 301 5.16 -3.34 14.97
CA LEU A 301 6.59 -3.08 14.79
C LEU A 301 7.44 -4.27 15.22
N LYS A 302 7.17 -4.88 16.38
CA LYS A 302 7.86 -6.09 16.84
C LYS A 302 7.67 -7.27 15.88
N ILE A 303 6.43 -7.50 15.42
CA ILE A 303 6.15 -8.56 14.40
C ILE A 303 6.98 -8.29 13.13
N THR A 304 7.03 -7.04 12.68
CA THR A 304 7.79 -6.67 11.48
C THR A 304 9.28 -6.90 11.68
N ILE A 305 9.86 -6.48 12.82
CA ILE A 305 11.27 -6.67 13.14
C ILE A 305 11.61 -8.17 13.17
N ASN A 306 10.83 -8.99 13.88
CA ASN A 306 11.05 -10.43 13.95
C ASN A 306 11.03 -11.06 12.55
N TRP A 307 10.06 -10.67 11.71
CA TRP A 307 9.99 -11.16 10.34
C TRP A 307 11.24 -10.82 9.52
N TYR A 308 11.76 -9.58 9.61
CA TYR A 308 12.99 -9.20 8.93
C TYR A 308 14.22 -9.88 9.51
N GLN A 309 14.27 -10.15 10.81
CA GLN A 309 15.34 -10.93 11.44
C GLN A 309 15.40 -12.36 10.89
N ASP A 310 14.25 -13.02 10.79
CA ASP A 310 14.16 -14.39 10.26
C ASP A 310 14.49 -14.43 8.76
N PHE A 311 13.94 -13.46 8.00
CA PHE A 311 14.24 -13.31 6.58
C PHE A 311 15.73 -13.05 6.34
N TYR A 312 16.34 -12.14 7.12
CA TYR A 312 17.76 -11.83 7.03
C TYR A 312 18.64 -13.04 7.33
N LYS A 313 18.35 -13.77 8.40
CA LYS A 313 19.07 -15.00 8.75
C LYS A 313 18.96 -16.07 7.66
N THR A 314 17.78 -16.23 7.10
CA THR A 314 17.50 -17.29 6.13
C THR A 314 18.06 -17.02 4.75
N TYR A 315 17.91 -15.79 4.26
CA TYR A 315 18.18 -15.45 2.85
C TYR A 315 19.37 -14.53 2.63
N LEU A 316 19.65 -13.60 3.56
CA LEU A 316 20.68 -12.58 3.36
C LEU A 316 22.01 -12.91 4.07
N ASN A 317 21.98 -13.66 5.16
CA ASN A 317 23.17 -14.00 5.91
C ASN A 317 23.83 -15.32 5.47
N LYS A 318 23.11 -16.18 4.82
CA LYS A 318 23.64 -17.40 4.13
C LYS A 318 24.28 -17.03 2.79
N ASN A 319 25.05 -16.18 2.82
CA ASN A 319 26.02 -15.47 2.16
C ASN A 319 26.71 -16.05 0.95
N SER A 320 26.27 -16.79 0.11
CA SER A 320 27.10 -17.15 -1.04
C SER A 320 26.42 -17.14 -2.41
N LEU A 321 25.10 -17.26 -2.46
CA LEU A 321 24.41 -17.29 -3.76
C LEU A 321 24.23 -15.89 -4.36
N PHE A 322 24.00 -14.84 -3.56
CA PHE A 322 23.76 -13.47 -4.06
C PHE A 322 24.99 -12.56 -4.07
N LYS A 323 26.14 -12.99 -3.53
CA LYS A 323 27.41 -12.26 -3.65
C LYS A 323 28.23 -12.68 -4.89
N LYS A 324 27.77 -13.68 -5.63
CA LYS A 324 28.42 -14.18 -6.85
C LYS A 324 27.60 -13.90 -8.12
N LEU A 325 26.49 -13.20 -8.03
CA LEU A 325 25.77 -12.58 -9.13
C LEU A 325 25.93 -11.05 -9.05
#